data_a12210edc6da83e5f9c1fe3b24177584
#
_entry.id   a12210edc6da83e5f9c1fe3b24177584
#
_cell.length_a   1.000
_cell.length_b   1.000
_cell.length_c   1.000
_cell.angle_alpha   90.00
_cell.angle_beta   90.00
_cell.angle_gamma   90.00
#
_symmetry.space_group_name_H-M   'P 1'
#
loop_
_entity.id
_entity.type
_entity.pdbx_description
1 polymer ?
#
loop_
_entity_poly.entity_id
_entity_poly.type
_entity_poly.pdbx_seq_one_letter_code
_entity_poly.pdbx_strand_id
1 'polypeptide(L)'
;IFTMLFVVGVHLEMVHSDTVGEALAGLCIQYVGQAGFLMAFLWFASEFGRLKIPKFVYFIQAVINTIVLTGVFTAEYHPYFYKTMRILKDGIYHRIEVIPGLIWKLHYIHLGTVILAVLILCIMRYGESSPIHKKRIIYMIAGVGTFALELILKGLGVFGSYNPVVIAMTIMMFCMMMAMIRYGYFGSLQAAVDN
;
A
#
# COMPACT_ATOMS: atom_id res chain seq x y z
N ILE A 1 -12.12 -3.82 0.60
CA ILE A 1 -12.55 -3.10 -0.62
C ILE A 1 -11.34 -2.46 -1.32
N PHE A 2 -10.59 -1.57 -0.70
CA PHE A 2 -9.46 -0.86 -1.36
C PHE A 2 -8.37 -1.78 -1.88
N THR A 3 -8.01 -2.83 -1.14
CA THR A 3 -7.07 -3.84 -1.61
C THR A 3 -7.58 -4.59 -2.84
N MET A 4 -8.89 -4.86 -2.89
CA MET A 4 -9.51 -5.51 -4.05
C MET A 4 -9.47 -4.60 -5.28
N LEU A 5 -9.78 -3.30 -5.12
CA LEU A 5 -9.64 -2.33 -6.22
C LEU A 5 -8.21 -2.26 -6.75
N PHE A 6 -7.22 -2.27 -5.83
CA PHE A 6 -5.83 -2.29 -6.21
C PHE A 6 -5.49 -3.55 -7.04
N VAL A 7 -5.87 -4.74 -6.57
CA VAL A 7 -5.60 -6.02 -7.27
C VAL A 7 -6.30 -6.06 -8.62
N VAL A 8 -7.57 -5.64 -8.69
CA VAL A 8 -8.34 -5.57 -9.94
C VAL A 8 -7.67 -4.62 -10.94
N GLY A 9 -7.24 -3.45 -10.48
CA GLY A 9 -6.54 -2.48 -11.32
C GLY A 9 -5.24 -3.04 -11.91
N VAL A 10 -4.41 -3.71 -11.10
CA VAL A 10 -3.19 -4.38 -11.55
C VAL A 10 -3.51 -5.48 -12.58
N HIS A 11 -4.57 -6.27 -12.33
CA HIS A 11 -4.97 -7.33 -13.24
C HIS A 11 -5.44 -6.78 -14.59
N LEU A 12 -6.26 -5.74 -14.57
CA LEU A 12 -6.73 -5.07 -15.81
C LEU A 12 -5.55 -4.50 -16.60
N GLU A 13 -4.59 -3.86 -15.94
CA GLU A 13 -3.38 -3.33 -16.58
C GLU A 13 -2.57 -4.44 -17.25
N MET A 14 -2.32 -5.56 -16.53
CA MET A 14 -1.36 -6.57 -16.97
C MET A 14 -1.92 -7.62 -17.92
N VAL A 15 -3.21 -7.89 -17.89
CA VAL A 15 -3.81 -9.05 -18.59
C VAL A 15 -4.80 -8.63 -19.68
N HIS A 16 -5.47 -7.49 -19.52
CA HIS A 16 -6.59 -7.10 -20.38
C HIS A 16 -6.32 -5.84 -21.19
N SER A 17 -5.11 -5.28 -21.16
CA SER A 17 -4.83 -4.02 -21.83
C SER A 17 -4.12 -4.25 -23.16
N ASP A 18 -4.82 -3.98 -24.25
CA ASP A 18 -4.23 -3.95 -25.61
C ASP A 18 -3.80 -2.54 -26.04
N THR A 19 -4.37 -1.53 -25.42
CA THR A 19 -4.12 -0.11 -25.67
C THR A 19 -3.63 0.63 -24.44
N VAL A 20 -2.93 1.75 -24.63
CA VAL A 20 -2.48 2.62 -23.53
C VAL A 20 -3.67 3.14 -22.71
N GLY A 21 -4.79 3.45 -23.36
CA GLY A 21 -5.99 3.93 -22.67
C GLY A 21 -6.60 2.88 -21.74
N GLU A 22 -6.71 1.61 -22.19
CA GLU A 22 -7.19 0.50 -21.35
C GLU A 22 -6.28 0.27 -20.14
N ALA A 23 -4.98 0.27 -20.37
CA ALA A 23 -4.02 0.11 -19.31
C ALA A 23 -4.03 1.29 -18.33
N LEU A 24 -4.25 2.52 -18.80
CA LEU A 24 -4.43 3.69 -17.95
C LEU A 24 -5.71 3.61 -17.12
N ALA A 25 -6.79 3.07 -17.66
CA ALA A 25 -8.01 2.81 -16.90
C ALA A 25 -7.76 1.81 -15.75
N GLY A 26 -7.01 0.73 -16.00
CA GLY A 26 -6.56 -0.20 -14.96
C GLY A 26 -5.72 0.50 -13.88
N LEU A 27 -4.77 1.34 -14.28
CA LEU A 27 -3.97 2.16 -13.37
C LEU A 27 -4.82 3.12 -12.54
N CYS A 28 -5.82 3.78 -13.11
CA CYS A 28 -6.73 4.65 -12.35
C CYS A 28 -7.42 3.88 -11.22
N ILE A 29 -7.95 2.69 -11.50
CA ILE A 29 -8.57 1.81 -10.49
C ILE A 29 -7.55 1.41 -9.43
N GLN A 30 -6.34 1.02 -9.84
CA GLN A 30 -5.24 0.67 -8.94
C GLN A 30 -4.91 1.82 -7.98
N TYR A 31 -4.77 3.06 -8.47
CA TYR A 31 -4.42 4.20 -7.63
C TYR A 31 -5.55 4.61 -6.69
N VAL A 32 -6.82 4.47 -7.08
CA VAL A 32 -7.96 4.62 -6.15
C VAL A 32 -7.86 3.61 -5.02
N GLY A 33 -7.60 2.35 -5.34
CA GLY A 33 -7.36 1.30 -4.35
C GLY A 33 -6.19 1.62 -3.42
N GLN A 34 -5.08 2.09 -3.97
CA GLN A 34 -3.87 2.41 -3.21
C GLN A 34 -4.06 3.64 -2.29
N ALA A 35 -4.70 4.69 -2.78
CA ALA A 35 -4.99 5.88 -1.98
C ALA A 35 -5.90 5.57 -0.79
N GLY A 36 -6.98 4.82 -1.02
CA GLY A 36 -7.89 4.39 0.05
C GLY A 36 -7.24 3.41 1.01
N PHE A 37 -6.39 2.50 0.49
CA PHE A 37 -5.63 1.58 1.31
C PHE A 37 -4.68 2.30 2.27
N LEU A 38 -3.93 3.30 1.82
CA LEU A 38 -3.01 4.07 2.67
C LEU A 38 -3.74 4.80 3.81
N MET A 39 -4.91 5.38 3.53
CA MET A 39 -5.74 6.01 4.57
C MET A 39 -6.23 5.00 5.60
N ALA A 40 -6.76 3.87 5.13
CA ALA A 40 -7.24 2.79 5.99
C ALA A 40 -6.10 2.18 6.80
N PHE A 41 -4.92 2.04 6.21
CA PHE A 41 -3.72 1.52 6.87
C PHE A 41 -3.24 2.44 8.01
N LEU A 42 -3.16 3.75 7.79
CA LEU A 42 -2.79 4.70 8.84
C LEU A 42 -3.80 4.68 9.99
N TRP A 43 -5.09 4.64 9.66
CA TRP A 43 -6.13 4.54 10.68
C TRP A 43 -6.02 3.23 11.45
N PHE A 44 -5.85 2.11 10.77
CA PHE A 44 -5.63 0.81 11.40
C PHE A 44 -4.39 0.80 12.31
N ALA A 45 -3.27 1.36 11.84
CA ALA A 45 -2.04 1.46 12.61
C ALA A 45 -2.23 2.30 13.89
N SER A 46 -3.00 3.41 13.79
CA SER A 46 -3.35 4.24 14.94
C SER A 46 -4.20 3.48 15.97
N GLU A 47 -5.29 2.89 15.54
CA GLU A 47 -6.25 2.24 16.43
C GLU A 47 -5.73 0.91 16.98
N PHE A 48 -5.34 0.00 16.08
CA PHE A 48 -4.93 -1.35 16.45
C PHE A 48 -3.53 -1.39 17.09
N GLY A 49 -2.59 -0.68 16.50
CA GLY A 49 -1.21 -0.53 17.00
C GLY A 49 -1.11 0.42 18.20
N ARG A 50 -2.18 1.17 18.49
CA ARG A 50 -2.17 2.27 19.47
C ARG A 50 -1.01 3.26 19.22
N LEU A 51 -0.74 3.52 17.95
CA LEU A 51 0.26 4.48 17.53
C LEU A 51 -0.32 5.89 17.59
N LYS A 52 0.40 6.82 18.22
CA LYS A 52 -0.04 8.22 18.30
C LYS A 52 0.28 8.94 16.98
N ILE A 53 -0.59 8.79 15.98
CA ILE A 53 -0.46 9.49 14.70
C ILE A 53 -1.19 10.83 14.78
N PRO A 54 -0.50 11.97 14.62
CA PRO A 54 -1.12 13.29 14.68
C PRO A 54 -2.15 13.49 13.55
N LYS A 55 -3.26 14.20 13.85
CA LYS A 55 -4.35 14.43 12.88
C LYS A 55 -3.89 15.11 11.59
N PHE A 56 -2.89 15.98 11.64
CA PHE A 56 -2.36 16.65 10.47
C PHE A 56 -1.74 15.67 9.45
N VAL A 57 -1.25 14.49 9.89
CA VAL A 57 -0.72 13.46 8.99
C VAL A 57 -1.82 12.93 8.07
N TYR A 58 -3.03 12.71 8.61
CA TYR A 58 -4.18 12.30 7.79
C TYR A 58 -4.59 13.38 6.78
N PHE A 59 -4.50 14.65 7.18
CA PHE A 59 -4.76 15.77 6.27
C PHE A 59 -3.74 15.81 5.14
N ILE A 60 -2.43 15.72 5.45
CA ILE A 60 -1.36 15.67 4.44
C ILE A 60 -1.58 14.47 3.51
N GLN A 61 -1.90 13.29 4.07
CA GLN A 61 -2.21 12.08 3.30
C GLN A 61 -3.37 12.32 2.32
N ALA A 62 -4.45 12.95 2.77
CA ALA A 62 -5.60 13.25 1.92
C ALA A 62 -5.22 14.21 0.78
N VAL A 63 -4.45 15.25 1.07
CA VAL A 63 -3.97 16.22 0.05
C VAL A 63 -3.10 15.51 -1.00
N ILE A 64 -2.11 14.71 -0.56
CA ILE A 64 -1.24 13.99 -1.49
C ILE A 64 -2.04 12.98 -2.32
N ASN A 65 -2.96 12.24 -1.71
CA ASN A 65 -3.83 11.32 -2.43
C ASN A 65 -4.66 12.04 -3.50
N THR A 66 -5.19 13.22 -3.18
CA THR A 66 -5.94 14.04 -4.15
C THR A 66 -5.06 14.46 -5.32
N ILE A 67 -3.83 14.92 -5.06
CA ILE A 67 -2.87 15.29 -6.12
C ILE A 67 -2.54 14.07 -6.99
N VAL A 68 -2.29 12.92 -6.39
CA VAL A 68 -1.96 11.68 -7.09
C VAL A 68 -3.14 11.20 -7.95
N LEU A 69 -4.34 11.16 -7.38
CA LEU A 69 -5.54 10.76 -8.12
C LEU A 69 -5.83 11.72 -9.28
N THR A 70 -5.81 13.03 -9.04
CA THR A 70 -5.96 13.99 -10.11
C THR A 70 -4.91 13.79 -11.19
N GLY A 71 -3.64 13.57 -10.79
CA GLY A 71 -2.54 13.34 -11.72
C GLY A 71 -2.69 12.10 -12.58
N VAL A 72 -3.15 10.96 -12.02
CA VAL A 72 -3.34 9.74 -12.79
C VAL A 72 -4.57 9.81 -13.69
N PHE A 73 -5.68 10.38 -13.22
CA PHE A 73 -6.91 10.54 -14.01
C PHE A 73 -6.75 11.51 -15.18
N THR A 74 -5.78 12.41 -15.11
CA THR A 74 -5.47 13.39 -16.16
C THR A 74 -4.14 13.11 -16.86
N ALA A 75 -3.56 11.91 -16.68
CA ALA A 75 -2.23 11.57 -17.19
C ALA A 75 -2.12 11.62 -18.73
N GLU A 76 -3.22 11.51 -19.46
CA GLU A 76 -3.28 11.65 -20.93
C GLU A 76 -3.03 13.09 -21.40
N TYR A 77 -3.34 14.08 -20.54
CA TYR A 77 -3.31 15.50 -20.92
C TYR A 77 -2.01 16.21 -20.54
N HIS A 78 -1.14 15.59 -19.73
CA HIS A 78 0.08 16.23 -19.24
C HIS A 78 1.16 15.22 -18.80
N PRO A 79 2.44 15.60 -18.86
CA PRO A 79 3.55 14.70 -18.52
C PRO A 79 3.89 14.65 -17.02
N TYR A 80 3.06 15.24 -16.15
CA TYR A 80 3.39 15.35 -14.72
C TYR A 80 3.29 14.01 -13.99
N PHE A 81 2.39 13.13 -14.39
CA PHE A 81 2.28 11.79 -13.80
C PHE A 81 3.19 10.81 -14.53
N TYR A 82 3.04 10.64 -15.84
CA TYR A 82 3.94 9.91 -16.72
C TYR A 82 4.42 10.82 -17.85
N LYS A 83 5.72 10.82 -18.12
CA LYS A 83 6.29 11.55 -19.27
C LYS A 83 6.03 10.85 -20.59
N THR A 84 6.13 9.53 -20.57
CA THR A 84 5.82 8.67 -21.71
C THR A 84 5.19 7.37 -21.22
N MET A 85 4.29 6.82 -22.03
CA MET A 85 3.64 5.54 -21.79
C MET A 85 3.70 4.72 -23.06
N ARG A 86 4.12 3.46 -22.96
CA ARG A 86 4.15 2.49 -24.09
C ARG A 86 3.69 1.14 -23.57
N ILE A 87 2.98 0.37 -24.40
CA ILE A 87 2.67 -1.02 -24.11
C ILE A 87 3.81 -1.89 -24.66
N LEU A 88 4.38 -2.70 -23.79
CA LEU A 88 5.24 -3.80 -24.15
C LEU A 88 4.45 -5.10 -24.00
N LYS A 89 4.43 -5.91 -25.07
CA LYS A 89 3.83 -7.25 -25.03
C LYS A 89 4.94 -8.25 -24.71
N ASP A 90 4.84 -8.90 -23.58
CA ASP A 90 5.77 -9.93 -23.12
C ASP A 90 5.00 -11.24 -22.89
N GLY A 91 4.89 -12.03 -23.94
CA GLY A 91 4.08 -13.26 -23.93
C GLY A 91 2.59 -12.98 -23.73
N ILE A 92 2.04 -13.60 -22.66
CA ILE A 92 0.62 -13.42 -22.28
C ILE A 92 0.40 -12.18 -21.40
N TYR A 93 1.45 -11.51 -20.95
CA TYR A 93 1.36 -10.33 -20.11
C TYR A 93 1.63 -9.08 -20.95
N HIS A 94 0.78 -8.10 -20.74
CA HIS A 94 1.00 -6.76 -21.24
C HIS A 94 1.56 -5.90 -20.12
N ARG A 95 2.50 -5.06 -20.44
CA ARG A 95 3.14 -4.16 -19.48
C ARG A 95 3.15 -2.75 -20.02
N ILE A 96 2.75 -1.81 -19.18
CA ILE A 96 3.06 -0.41 -19.45
C ILE A 96 4.51 -0.13 -19.08
N GLU A 97 5.31 0.26 -20.07
CA GLU A 97 6.57 0.93 -19.83
C GLU A 97 6.30 2.43 -19.68
N VAL A 98 6.67 2.98 -18.53
CA VAL A 98 6.45 4.39 -18.21
C VAL A 98 7.77 5.08 -17.87
N ILE A 99 7.93 6.32 -18.31
CA ILE A 99 8.93 7.21 -17.74
C ILE A 99 8.24 8.04 -16.66
N PRO A 100 8.65 7.89 -15.37
CA PRO A 100 7.97 8.54 -14.25
C PRO A 100 8.03 10.06 -14.33
N GLY A 101 6.89 10.71 -14.12
CA GLY A 101 6.77 12.15 -13.93
C GLY A 101 7.00 12.59 -12.47
N LEU A 102 6.77 13.88 -12.19
CA LEU A 102 7.00 14.47 -10.87
C LEU A 102 6.00 13.93 -9.83
N ILE A 103 4.70 13.85 -10.18
CA ILE A 103 3.63 13.41 -9.27
C ILE A 103 3.84 11.93 -8.91
N TRP A 104 4.24 11.11 -9.87
CA TRP A 104 4.58 9.71 -9.62
C TRP A 104 5.73 9.56 -8.61
N LYS A 105 6.80 10.33 -8.78
CA LYS A 105 7.93 10.34 -7.85
C LYS A 105 7.51 10.79 -6.45
N LEU A 106 6.71 11.86 -6.36
CA LEU A 106 6.15 12.34 -5.10
C LEU A 106 5.36 11.24 -4.39
N HIS A 107 4.52 10.51 -5.13
CA HIS A 107 3.73 9.43 -4.58
C HIS A 107 4.59 8.31 -3.97
N TYR A 108 5.63 7.84 -4.67
CA TYR A 108 6.49 6.77 -4.17
C TYR A 108 7.36 7.22 -2.99
N ILE A 109 7.87 8.45 -3.00
CA ILE A 109 8.59 9.03 -1.85
C ILE A 109 7.66 9.08 -0.64
N HIS A 110 6.42 9.55 -0.84
CA HIS A 110 5.43 9.63 0.21
C HIS A 110 5.05 8.24 0.76
N LEU A 111 4.80 7.28 -0.12
CA LEU A 111 4.52 5.90 0.24
C LEU A 111 5.64 5.31 1.12
N GLY A 112 6.88 5.43 0.67
CA GLY A 112 8.05 4.98 1.43
C GLY A 112 8.18 5.68 2.79
N THR A 113 7.91 6.97 2.84
CA THR A 113 7.94 7.76 4.10
C THR A 113 6.89 7.29 5.08
N VAL A 114 5.65 7.04 4.63
CA VAL A 114 4.56 6.53 5.48
C VAL A 114 4.90 5.14 6.04
N ILE A 115 5.38 4.24 5.20
CA ILE A 115 5.76 2.89 5.61
C ILE A 115 6.88 2.92 6.64
N LEU A 116 7.93 3.68 6.36
CA LEU A 116 9.07 3.84 7.27
C LEU A 116 8.66 4.46 8.61
N ALA A 117 7.83 5.50 8.58
CA ALA A 117 7.32 6.15 9.79
C ALA A 117 6.51 5.17 10.65
N VAL A 118 5.62 4.38 10.04
CA VAL A 118 4.84 3.36 10.78
C VAL A 118 5.75 2.29 11.37
N LEU A 119 6.78 1.82 10.64
CA LEU A 119 7.75 0.85 11.17
C LEU A 119 8.52 1.43 12.37
N ILE A 120 9.02 2.66 12.27
CA ILE A 120 9.72 3.33 13.37
C ILE A 120 8.81 3.45 14.59
N LEU A 121 7.57 3.93 14.40
CA LEU A 121 6.59 4.04 15.49
C LEU A 121 6.28 2.68 16.13
N CYS A 122 6.15 1.62 15.34
CA CYS A 122 5.96 0.26 15.84
C CYS A 122 7.15 -0.19 16.71
N ILE A 123 8.39 0.04 16.25
CA ILE A 123 9.60 -0.34 16.99
C ILE A 123 9.69 0.45 18.30
N MET A 124 9.47 1.77 18.27
CA MET A 124 9.48 2.61 19.48
C MET A 124 8.42 2.15 20.47
N ARG A 125 7.21 1.88 20.00
CA ARG A 125 6.09 1.47 20.86
C ARG A 125 6.26 0.08 21.45
N TYR A 126 7.00 -0.81 20.78
CA TYR A 126 7.23 -2.18 21.23
C TYR A 126 7.82 -2.25 22.62
N GLY A 127 8.81 -1.40 22.93
CA GLY A 127 9.49 -1.38 24.23
C GLY A 127 8.54 -1.12 25.41
N GLU A 128 7.61 -0.20 25.24
CA GLU A 128 6.68 0.28 26.27
C GLU A 128 5.35 -0.50 26.35
N SER A 129 5.17 -1.51 25.50
CA SER A 129 3.90 -2.19 25.35
C SER A 129 3.72 -3.39 26.29
N SER A 130 2.47 -3.66 26.68
CA SER A 130 2.10 -4.90 27.39
C SER A 130 2.36 -6.14 26.51
N PRO A 131 2.46 -7.35 27.10
CA PRO A 131 2.74 -8.59 26.36
C PRO A 131 1.80 -8.85 25.18
N ILE A 132 0.50 -8.57 25.35
CA ILE A 132 -0.50 -8.72 24.28
C ILE A 132 -0.26 -7.69 23.16
N HIS A 133 0.03 -6.43 23.52
CA HIS A 133 0.33 -5.39 22.55
C HIS A 133 1.63 -5.65 21.81
N LYS A 134 2.66 -6.18 22.45
CA LYS A 134 3.89 -6.60 21.78
C LYS A 134 3.60 -7.59 20.65
N LYS A 135 2.73 -8.58 20.89
CA LYS A 135 2.33 -9.55 19.86
C LYS A 135 1.62 -8.88 18.68
N ARG A 136 0.71 -7.91 18.93
CA ARG A 136 0.07 -7.12 17.86
C ARG A 136 1.09 -6.37 17.01
N ILE A 137 2.04 -5.69 17.68
CA ILE A 137 3.08 -4.90 17.02
C ILE A 137 4.01 -5.80 16.19
N ILE A 138 4.34 -7.02 16.64
CA ILE A 138 5.14 -7.97 15.87
C ILE A 138 4.45 -8.33 14.54
N TYR A 139 3.15 -8.62 14.56
CA TYR A 139 2.41 -8.88 13.32
C TYR A 139 2.37 -7.67 12.40
N MET A 140 2.23 -6.45 12.95
CA MET A 140 2.30 -5.23 12.17
C MET A 140 3.68 -5.04 11.54
N ILE A 141 4.76 -5.22 12.30
CA ILE A 141 6.14 -5.14 11.79
C ILE A 141 6.36 -6.18 10.70
N ALA A 142 5.92 -7.42 10.89
CA ALA A 142 6.05 -8.47 9.89
C ALA A 142 5.32 -8.11 8.59
N GLY A 143 4.06 -7.69 8.68
CA GLY A 143 3.29 -7.33 7.49
C GLY A 143 3.82 -6.09 6.77
N VAL A 144 4.08 -5.00 7.51
CA VAL A 144 4.60 -3.75 6.95
C VAL A 144 6.05 -3.93 6.46
N GLY A 145 6.85 -4.73 7.18
CA GLY A 145 8.22 -5.08 6.80
C GLY A 145 8.28 -5.86 5.49
N THR A 146 7.35 -6.79 5.25
CA THR A 146 7.26 -7.52 3.98
C THR A 146 6.98 -6.54 2.83
N PHE A 147 6.07 -5.60 3.02
CA PHE A 147 5.77 -4.59 2.01
C PHE A 147 6.93 -3.61 1.79
N ALA A 148 7.63 -3.20 2.85
CA ALA A 148 8.83 -2.38 2.75
C ALA A 148 9.96 -3.10 1.99
N LEU A 149 10.15 -4.39 2.27
CA LEU A 149 11.15 -5.22 1.59
C LEU A 149 10.82 -5.34 0.09
N GLU A 150 9.55 -5.53 -0.26
CA GLU A 150 9.12 -5.56 -1.67
C GLU A 150 9.47 -4.25 -2.39
N LEU A 151 9.16 -3.09 -1.80
CA LEU A 151 9.50 -1.80 -2.40
C LEU A 151 11.01 -1.63 -2.62
N ILE A 152 11.83 -2.07 -1.68
CA ILE A 152 13.29 -2.03 -1.78
C ILE A 152 13.77 -2.94 -2.92
N LEU A 153 13.33 -4.20 -2.94
CA LEU A 153 13.72 -5.17 -3.96
C LEU A 153 13.28 -4.75 -5.36
N LYS A 154 12.08 -4.15 -5.47
CA LYS A 154 11.58 -3.57 -6.72
C LYS A 154 12.44 -2.38 -7.16
N GLY A 155 12.80 -1.50 -6.22
CA GLY A 155 13.71 -0.36 -6.50
C GLY A 155 15.09 -0.81 -6.96
N LEU A 156 15.59 -1.96 -6.48
CA LEU A 156 16.84 -2.58 -6.90
C LEU A 156 16.73 -3.36 -8.23
N GLY A 157 15.53 -3.44 -8.83
CA GLY A 157 15.31 -4.14 -10.10
C GLY A 157 15.31 -5.67 -10.00
N VAL A 158 15.25 -6.25 -8.79
CA VAL A 158 15.32 -7.71 -8.56
C VAL A 158 14.23 -8.47 -9.31
N PHE A 159 13.04 -7.86 -9.45
CA PHE A 159 11.89 -8.51 -10.08
C PHE A 159 11.75 -8.23 -11.58
N GLY A 160 12.66 -7.45 -12.18
CA GLY A 160 12.57 -7.08 -13.59
C GLY A 160 11.23 -6.47 -13.95
N SER A 161 10.52 -7.11 -14.87
CA SER A 161 9.19 -6.69 -15.35
C SER A 161 8.04 -7.10 -14.42
N TYR A 162 8.25 -8.06 -13.51
CA TYR A 162 7.23 -8.56 -12.62
C TYR A 162 6.91 -7.56 -11.48
N ASN A 163 5.63 -7.43 -11.16
CA ASN A 163 5.18 -6.54 -10.07
C ASN A 163 4.67 -7.38 -8.87
N PRO A 164 5.52 -7.68 -7.88
CA PRO A 164 5.17 -8.54 -6.75
C PRO A 164 4.32 -7.84 -5.68
N VAL A 165 3.97 -6.58 -5.87
CA VAL A 165 3.24 -5.77 -4.87
C VAL A 165 1.94 -6.42 -4.40
N VAL A 166 1.24 -7.15 -5.28
CA VAL A 166 0.01 -7.88 -4.93
C VAL A 166 0.30 -8.96 -3.88
N ILE A 167 1.41 -9.69 -4.04
CA ILE A 167 1.82 -10.73 -3.08
C ILE A 167 2.18 -10.09 -1.74
N ALA A 168 2.99 -9.03 -1.76
CA ALA A 168 3.40 -8.33 -0.53
C ALA A 168 2.19 -7.74 0.22
N MET A 169 1.23 -7.12 -0.49
CA MET A 169 -0.01 -6.63 0.10
C MET A 169 -0.86 -7.76 0.69
N THR A 170 -0.95 -8.90 0.01
CA THR A 170 -1.70 -10.06 0.50
C THR A 170 -1.09 -10.59 1.80
N ILE A 171 0.23 -10.73 1.87
CA ILE A 171 0.94 -11.14 3.10
C ILE A 171 0.71 -10.13 4.22
N MET A 172 0.83 -8.83 3.94
CA MET A 172 0.58 -7.78 4.92
C MET A 172 -0.86 -7.84 5.46
N MET A 173 -1.86 -7.98 4.59
CA MET A 173 -3.27 -8.11 5.00
C MET A 173 -3.50 -9.37 5.80
N PHE A 174 -2.88 -10.49 5.44
CA PHE A 174 -2.94 -11.74 6.21
C PHE A 174 -2.36 -11.56 7.61
N CYS A 175 -1.19 -10.93 7.75
CA CYS A 175 -0.59 -10.63 9.06
C CYS A 175 -1.53 -9.75 9.92
N MET A 176 -2.13 -8.71 9.33
CA MET A 176 -3.07 -7.83 10.04
C MET A 176 -4.33 -8.57 10.45
N MET A 177 -4.89 -9.40 9.59
CA MET A 177 -6.07 -10.23 9.89
C MET A 177 -5.77 -11.22 11.03
N MET A 178 -4.63 -11.91 10.97
CA MET A 178 -4.20 -12.82 12.04
C MET A 178 -3.99 -12.09 13.37
N ALA A 179 -3.44 -10.88 13.35
CA ALA A 179 -3.32 -10.06 14.53
C ALA A 179 -4.69 -9.66 15.13
N MET A 180 -5.66 -9.31 14.27
CA MET A 180 -7.03 -8.98 14.72
C MET A 180 -7.73 -10.21 15.30
N ILE A 181 -7.64 -11.37 14.67
CA ILE A 181 -8.30 -12.61 15.15
C ILE A 181 -7.69 -13.06 16.47
N ARG A 182 -6.35 -13.11 16.55
CA ARG A 182 -5.68 -13.65 17.75
C ARG A 182 -5.59 -12.70 18.92
N TYR A 183 -5.46 -11.40 18.65
CA TYR A 183 -5.16 -10.39 19.67
C TYR A 183 -6.08 -9.17 19.62
N GLY A 184 -7.16 -9.22 18.82
CA GLY A 184 -8.18 -8.20 18.71
C GLY A 184 -9.29 -8.34 19.74
N TYR A 185 -10.47 -7.86 19.41
CA TYR A 185 -11.65 -7.88 20.29
C TYR A 185 -12.04 -9.26 20.76
N PHE A 186 -11.85 -10.31 19.95
CA PHE A 186 -12.20 -11.69 20.33
C PHE A 186 -11.29 -12.26 21.43
N GLY A 187 -10.02 -11.88 21.46
CA GLY A 187 -9.10 -12.29 22.55
C GLY A 187 -9.40 -11.65 23.89
N SER A 188 -10.01 -10.48 23.92
CA SER A 188 -10.46 -9.83 25.17
C SER A 188 -11.76 -10.41 25.71
N LEU A 189 -12.65 -10.89 24.85
CA LEU A 189 -13.87 -11.62 25.26
C LEU A 189 -13.52 -12.98 25.88
N GLN A 190 -12.57 -13.71 25.31
CA GLN A 190 -12.13 -15.00 25.84
C GLN A 190 -11.44 -14.83 27.21
N ALA A 191 -10.60 -13.81 27.37
CA ALA A 191 -9.99 -13.48 28.68
C ALA A 191 -11.01 -12.99 29.74
N ALA A 192 -12.17 -12.47 29.33
CA ALA A 192 -13.24 -12.07 30.21
C ALA A 192 -14.18 -13.23 30.60
N VAL A 193 -14.18 -14.32 29.83
CA VAL A 193 -14.95 -15.55 30.11
C VAL A 193 -14.16 -16.52 30.97
N ASP A 194 -12.81 -16.48 30.89
CA ASP A 194 -11.89 -17.34 31.63
C ASP A 194 -11.52 -16.80 33.03
N ASN A 195 -12.06 -15.63 33.47
CA ASN A 195 -11.98 -15.04 34.81
C ASN A 195 -13.34 -15.00 35.47
#